data_19ef7dc7780421773ac5436461c872fa
#
_entry.id   19ef7dc7780421773ac5436461c872fa
#
_cell.length_a   1.000
_cell.length_b   1.000
_cell.length_c   1.000
_cell.angle_alpha   90.00
_cell.angle_beta   90.00
_cell.angle_gamma   90.00
#
_symmetry.space_group_name_H-M   'P 1'
#
loop_
_entity.id
_entity.type
_entity.pdbx_description
1 polymer ?
#
loop_
_entity_poly.entity_id
_entity_poly.type
_entity_poly.pdbx_seq_one_letter_code
_entity_poly.pdbx_strand_id
1 'polypeptide(L)'
;EASFARDLLDRESGVILIDEFDKANSVFHSAFYQLFDSGVFEDKNYSVKLGPSLIICTSNYAAEDEIRKALGDALYSRFDSLVHFKPLSKNEIRQVIDRLVDDNFSKLTPDERTQLEPEKIKAMLYPLADKGGNVRKLGKLVDEVISLLLVRALLNDTSQTNSGPNIKDPT
;
A
#
# COMPACT_ATOMS: atom_id res chain seq x y z
N GLU A 1 -18.57 12.72 -10.10
CA GLU A 1 -18.23 14.17 -10.16
C GLU A 1 -18.79 14.94 -8.97
N ALA A 2 -20.10 14.80 -8.65
CA ALA A 2 -20.73 15.51 -7.54
C ALA A 2 -20.15 15.18 -6.15
N SER A 3 -19.56 13.99 -5.93
CA SER A 3 -18.93 13.62 -4.68
C SER A 3 -17.58 14.35 -4.48
N PHE A 4 -16.78 14.47 -5.53
CA PHE A 4 -15.47 15.15 -5.45
C PHE A 4 -15.63 16.64 -5.11
N ALA A 5 -16.54 17.35 -5.79
CA ALA A 5 -16.82 18.75 -5.47
C ALA A 5 -17.30 18.95 -4.03
N ARG A 6 -18.13 18.03 -3.51
CA ARG A 6 -18.60 18.06 -2.13
C ARG A 6 -17.47 17.82 -1.13
N ASP A 7 -16.60 16.85 -1.41
CA ASP A 7 -15.45 16.55 -0.57
C ASP A 7 -14.46 17.71 -0.51
N LEU A 8 -14.36 18.49 -1.59
CA LEU A 8 -13.57 19.73 -1.62
C LEU A 8 -14.23 20.86 -0.79
N LEU A 9 -15.56 20.98 -0.81
CA LEU A 9 -16.30 22.00 -0.05
C LEU A 9 -16.11 21.86 1.46
N ASP A 10 -15.99 20.64 1.95
CA ASP A 10 -15.82 20.36 3.38
C ASP A 10 -14.39 20.62 3.89
N ARG A 11 -13.46 21.04 3.00
CA ARG A 11 -12.04 21.24 3.32
C ARG A 11 -11.55 22.60 2.85
N GLU A 12 -11.37 23.52 3.79
CA GLU A 12 -10.83 24.85 3.49
C GLU A 12 -9.34 24.86 3.11
N SER A 13 -8.59 23.88 3.58
CA SER A 13 -7.15 23.69 3.26
C SER A 13 -6.73 22.25 3.53
N GLY A 14 -5.63 21.80 2.91
CA GLY A 14 -5.10 20.48 3.22
C GLY A 14 -4.33 19.83 2.10
N VAL A 15 -4.23 18.49 2.17
CA VAL A 15 -3.61 17.65 1.17
C VAL A 15 -4.69 16.95 0.35
N ILE A 16 -4.64 17.12 -0.96
CA ILE A 16 -5.54 16.46 -1.92
C ILE A 16 -4.71 15.44 -2.67
N LEU A 17 -5.06 14.16 -2.55
CA LEU A 17 -4.45 13.08 -3.30
C LEU A 17 -5.37 12.66 -4.45
N ILE A 18 -4.84 12.75 -5.67
CA ILE A 18 -5.51 12.27 -6.89
C ILE A 18 -4.72 11.05 -7.39
N ASP A 19 -5.24 9.87 -7.05
CA ASP A 19 -4.58 8.62 -7.38
C ASP A 19 -4.90 8.19 -8.82
N GLU A 20 -3.90 7.63 -9.52
CA GLU A 20 -4.01 7.17 -10.90
C GLU A 20 -4.53 8.25 -11.89
N PHE A 21 -3.99 9.46 -11.79
CA PHE A 21 -4.40 10.60 -12.63
C PHE A 21 -4.25 10.34 -14.13
N ASP A 22 -3.33 9.46 -14.52
CA ASP A 22 -3.13 8.99 -15.88
C ASP A 22 -4.35 8.26 -16.48
N LYS A 23 -5.23 7.72 -15.64
CA LYS A 23 -6.45 7.03 -16.08
C LYS A 23 -7.65 7.95 -16.27
N ALA A 24 -7.52 9.22 -15.88
CA ALA A 24 -8.57 10.20 -16.09
C ALA A 24 -8.69 10.53 -17.59
N ASN A 25 -9.92 10.70 -18.08
CA ASN A 25 -10.14 11.10 -19.46
C ASN A 25 -9.83 12.59 -19.68
N SER A 26 -9.69 13.03 -20.94
CA SER A 26 -9.34 14.39 -21.31
C SER A 26 -10.34 15.45 -20.80
N VAL A 27 -11.60 15.11 -20.63
CA VAL A 27 -12.62 16.02 -20.07
C VAL A 27 -12.32 16.30 -18.59
N PHE A 28 -11.86 15.29 -17.86
CA PHE A 28 -11.44 15.44 -16.48
C PHE A 28 -10.21 16.32 -16.35
N HIS A 29 -9.22 16.15 -17.24
CA HIS A 29 -8.03 17.00 -17.27
C HIS A 29 -8.38 18.47 -17.43
N SER A 30 -9.42 18.80 -18.20
CA SER A 30 -9.86 20.20 -18.38
C SER A 30 -10.42 20.83 -17.09
N ALA A 31 -11.13 20.05 -16.27
CA ALA A 31 -11.64 20.49 -14.97
C ALA A 31 -10.50 20.74 -13.96
N PHE A 32 -9.44 19.92 -14.02
CA PHE A 32 -8.27 20.09 -13.17
C PHE A 32 -7.36 21.25 -13.58
N TYR A 33 -7.44 21.68 -14.82
CA TYR A 33 -6.67 22.84 -15.29
C TYR A 33 -6.94 24.08 -14.44
N GLN A 34 -8.22 24.43 -14.22
CA GLN A 34 -8.58 25.57 -13.38
C GLN A 34 -8.19 25.34 -11.91
N LEU A 35 -8.36 24.11 -11.41
CA LEU A 35 -7.98 23.77 -10.06
C LEU A 35 -6.48 23.99 -9.79
N PHE A 36 -5.63 23.59 -10.73
CA PHE A 36 -4.17 23.74 -10.59
C PHE A 36 -3.69 25.17 -10.86
N ASP A 37 -4.40 25.91 -11.69
CA ASP A 37 -4.02 27.30 -12.05
C ASP A 37 -4.47 28.32 -11.00
N SER A 38 -5.72 28.24 -10.57
CA SER A 38 -6.37 29.27 -9.72
C SER A 38 -6.92 28.73 -8.39
N GLY A 39 -6.80 27.44 -8.15
CA GLY A 39 -7.41 26.80 -6.97
C GLY A 39 -8.94 26.72 -7.06
N VAL A 40 -9.53 26.88 -8.25
CA VAL A 40 -10.97 26.82 -8.45
C VAL A 40 -11.35 25.53 -9.14
N PHE A 41 -12.26 24.78 -8.56
CA PHE A 41 -12.89 23.63 -9.20
C PHE A 41 -14.33 23.96 -9.55
N GLU A 42 -14.71 23.84 -10.80
CA GLU A 42 -16.06 24.08 -11.27
C GLU A 42 -16.59 22.86 -11.99
N ASP A 43 -17.79 22.44 -11.60
CA ASP A 43 -18.62 21.52 -12.36
C ASP A 43 -19.99 22.16 -12.61
N LYS A 44 -20.90 21.43 -13.27
CA LYS A 44 -22.23 21.96 -13.64
C LYS A 44 -23.05 22.48 -12.44
N ASN A 45 -22.77 22.03 -11.23
CA ASN A 45 -23.60 22.25 -10.05
C ASN A 45 -22.83 22.94 -8.90
N TYR A 46 -21.49 22.93 -8.96
CA TYR A 46 -20.66 23.38 -7.85
C TYR A 46 -19.49 24.22 -8.35
N SER A 47 -19.20 25.29 -7.63
CA SER A 47 -17.98 26.07 -7.76
C SER A 47 -17.31 26.12 -6.38
N VAL A 48 -16.10 25.60 -6.30
CA VAL A 48 -15.34 25.49 -5.04
C VAL A 48 -14.01 26.20 -5.23
N LYS A 49 -13.70 27.13 -4.32
CA LYS A 49 -12.38 27.76 -4.25
C LYS A 49 -11.61 27.17 -3.08
N LEU A 50 -10.48 26.53 -3.41
CA LEU A 50 -9.57 25.98 -2.39
C LEU A 50 -8.80 27.10 -1.69
N GLY A 51 -8.59 26.95 -0.39
CA GLY A 51 -7.53 27.64 0.34
C GLY A 51 -6.14 27.06 -0.02
N PRO A 52 -5.07 27.47 0.68
CA PRO A 52 -3.74 26.93 0.48
C PRO A 52 -3.73 25.41 0.62
N SER A 53 -3.46 24.69 -0.45
CA SER A 53 -3.55 23.23 -0.51
C SER A 53 -2.38 22.63 -1.26
N LEU A 54 -1.96 21.43 -0.84
CA LEU A 54 -1.01 20.59 -1.56
C LEU A 54 -1.78 19.56 -2.39
N ILE A 55 -1.63 19.59 -3.70
CA ILE A 55 -2.24 18.61 -4.60
C ILE A 55 -1.17 17.62 -5.04
N ILE A 56 -1.40 16.34 -4.78
CA ILE A 56 -0.52 15.25 -5.15
C ILE A 56 -1.24 14.38 -6.17
N CYS A 57 -0.66 14.23 -7.37
CA CYS A 57 -1.17 13.33 -8.39
C CYS A 57 -0.22 12.13 -8.52
N THR A 58 -0.76 10.92 -8.54
CA THR A 58 0.04 9.72 -8.86
C THR A 58 -0.24 9.27 -10.29
N SER A 59 0.75 8.68 -10.93
CA SER A 59 0.60 8.10 -12.27
C SER A 59 1.54 6.91 -12.46
N ASN A 60 1.25 6.09 -13.48
CA ASN A 60 2.06 4.95 -13.88
C ASN A 60 3.02 5.25 -15.05
N TYR A 61 3.16 6.51 -15.43
CA TYR A 61 4.11 6.90 -16.49
C TYR A 61 5.54 6.66 -16.04
N ALA A 62 6.34 6.04 -16.91
CA ALA A 62 7.72 5.70 -16.61
C ALA A 62 8.69 6.88 -16.77
N ALA A 63 8.34 7.87 -17.60
CA ALA A 63 9.18 9.00 -17.93
C ALA A 63 8.39 10.30 -17.99
N GLU A 64 9.11 11.40 -17.78
CA GLU A 64 8.56 12.76 -17.84
C GLU A 64 7.94 13.10 -19.19
N ASP A 65 8.57 12.65 -20.28
CA ASP A 65 8.07 12.88 -21.65
C ASP A 65 6.71 12.19 -21.88
N GLU A 66 6.46 11.05 -21.25
CA GLU A 66 5.16 10.37 -21.32
C GLU A 66 4.09 11.17 -20.61
N ILE A 67 4.40 11.72 -19.44
CA ILE A 67 3.49 12.59 -18.68
C ILE A 67 3.14 13.82 -19.53
N ARG A 68 4.15 14.50 -20.08
CA ARG A 68 3.98 15.69 -20.89
C ARG A 68 3.13 15.42 -22.12
N LYS A 69 3.38 14.30 -22.80
CA LYS A 69 2.60 13.88 -23.98
C LYS A 69 1.14 13.56 -23.63
N ALA A 70 0.91 12.93 -22.49
CA ALA A 70 -0.43 12.51 -22.07
C ALA A 70 -1.27 13.67 -21.54
N LEU A 71 -0.68 14.58 -20.77
CA LEU A 71 -1.39 15.70 -20.14
C LEU A 71 -1.41 16.95 -21.02
N GLY A 72 -0.49 17.05 -21.99
CA GLY A 72 -0.23 18.26 -22.76
C GLY A 72 0.58 19.29 -21.98
N ASP A 73 1.29 20.17 -22.70
CA ASP A 73 2.17 21.17 -22.10
C ASP A 73 1.44 22.11 -21.13
N ALA A 74 0.19 22.42 -21.41
CA ALA A 74 -0.60 23.34 -20.61
C ALA A 74 -0.87 22.83 -19.20
N LEU A 75 -1.26 21.55 -19.03
CA LEU A 75 -1.50 20.96 -17.72
C LEU A 75 -0.19 20.59 -17.03
N TYR A 76 0.75 20.04 -17.82
CA TYR A 76 2.08 19.68 -17.33
C TYR A 76 2.80 20.85 -16.66
N SER A 77 2.74 22.05 -17.23
CA SER A 77 3.41 23.26 -16.71
C SER A 77 2.86 23.76 -15.36
N ARG A 78 1.78 23.19 -14.86
CA ARG A 78 1.21 23.54 -13.54
C ARG A 78 1.72 22.67 -12.40
N PHE A 79 2.46 21.62 -12.71
CA PHE A 79 3.12 20.84 -11.67
C PHE A 79 4.42 21.53 -11.23
N ASP A 80 4.51 21.83 -9.94
CA ASP A 80 5.69 22.47 -9.36
C ASP A 80 6.87 21.50 -9.26
N SER A 81 6.59 20.21 -9.10
CA SER A 81 7.61 19.18 -8.92
C SER A 81 7.14 17.81 -9.39
N LEU A 82 8.07 17.05 -9.95
CA LEU A 82 7.89 15.65 -10.30
C LEU A 82 8.79 14.78 -9.41
N VAL A 83 8.19 13.77 -8.79
CA VAL A 83 8.92 12.80 -7.98
C VAL A 83 8.85 11.43 -8.65
N HIS A 84 9.99 10.94 -9.10
CA HIS A 84 10.08 9.64 -9.74
C HIS A 84 10.37 8.54 -8.72
N PHE A 85 9.44 7.59 -8.57
CA PHE A 85 9.61 6.40 -7.76
C PHE A 85 10.26 5.28 -8.59
N LYS A 86 11.51 4.98 -8.31
CA LYS A 86 12.21 3.86 -8.95
C LYS A 86 11.68 2.52 -8.44
N PRO A 87 11.72 1.47 -9.27
CA PRO A 87 11.50 0.11 -8.78
C PRO A 87 12.43 -0.21 -7.61
N LEU A 88 11.92 -0.91 -6.60
CA LEU A 88 12.72 -1.31 -5.45
C LEU A 88 13.80 -2.30 -5.86
N SER A 89 15.01 -2.10 -5.36
CA SER A 89 16.11 -3.06 -5.45
C SER A 89 15.82 -4.30 -4.59
N LYS A 90 16.56 -5.39 -4.83
CA LYS A 90 16.45 -6.61 -4.03
C LYS A 90 16.65 -6.36 -2.53
N ASN A 91 17.61 -5.50 -2.17
CA ASN A 91 17.86 -5.14 -0.77
C ASN A 91 16.71 -4.36 -0.15
N GLU A 92 16.10 -3.43 -0.89
CA GLU A 92 14.94 -2.69 -0.43
C GLU A 92 13.73 -3.60 -0.26
N ILE A 93 13.53 -4.57 -1.17
CA ILE A 93 12.46 -5.57 -1.02
C ILE A 93 12.69 -6.44 0.22
N ARG A 94 13.93 -6.83 0.52
CA ARG A 94 14.25 -7.55 1.78
C ARG A 94 13.91 -6.71 3.01
N GLN A 95 14.27 -5.43 3.03
CA GLN A 95 13.89 -4.52 4.11
C GLN A 95 12.38 -4.39 4.27
N VAL A 96 11.63 -4.42 3.16
CA VAL A 96 10.15 -4.45 3.20
C VAL A 96 9.67 -5.74 3.83
N ILE A 97 10.24 -6.89 3.46
CA ILE A 97 9.91 -8.20 4.08
C ILE A 97 10.17 -8.16 5.58
N ASP A 98 11.33 -7.64 6.01
CA ASP A 98 11.68 -7.54 7.42
C ASP A 98 10.62 -6.74 8.19
N ARG A 99 10.26 -5.56 7.69
CA ARG A 99 9.23 -4.72 8.30
C ARG A 99 7.87 -5.41 8.36
N LEU A 100 7.45 -6.04 7.26
CA LEU A 100 6.18 -6.75 7.21
C LEU A 100 6.11 -7.90 8.23
N VAL A 101 7.20 -8.65 8.37
CA VAL A 101 7.30 -9.71 9.38
C VAL A 101 7.26 -9.11 10.79
N ASP A 102 8.07 -8.09 11.07
CA ASP A 102 8.13 -7.44 12.39
C ASP A 102 6.79 -6.81 12.77
N ASP A 103 6.10 -6.14 11.82
CA ASP A 103 4.78 -5.55 12.03
C ASP A 103 3.72 -6.62 12.33
N ASN A 104 3.77 -7.77 11.66
CA ASN A 104 2.89 -8.89 11.97
C ASN A 104 3.17 -9.48 13.35
N PHE A 105 4.46 -9.70 13.67
CA PHE A 105 4.85 -10.18 14.99
C PHE A 105 4.44 -9.24 16.11
N SER A 106 4.43 -7.94 15.90
CA SER A 106 4.00 -6.95 16.89
C SER A 106 2.53 -7.13 17.31
N LYS A 107 1.69 -7.67 16.42
CA LYS A 107 0.26 -7.91 16.63
C LYS A 107 -0.05 -9.24 17.32
N LEU A 108 0.93 -10.17 17.37
CA LEU A 108 0.76 -11.48 17.99
C LEU A 108 0.78 -11.37 19.51
N THR A 109 0.03 -12.25 20.18
CA THR A 109 0.09 -12.45 21.62
C THR A 109 1.45 -13.01 22.06
N PRO A 110 1.83 -12.88 23.33
CA PRO A 110 3.09 -13.46 23.83
C PRO A 110 3.22 -14.96 23.55
N ASP A 111 2.14 -15.70 23.72
CA ASP A 111 2.11 -17.17 23.51
C ASP A 111 2.32 -17.51 22.01
N GLU A 112 1.64 -16.81 21.11
CA GLU A 112 1.81 -16.99 19.67
C GLU A 112 3.24 -16.67 19.21
N ARG A 113 3.87 -15.65 19.78
CA ARG A 113 5.26 -15.28 19.47
C ARG A 113 6.25 -16.38 19.81
N THR A 114 6.01 -17.14 20.88
CA THR A 114 6.89 -18.25 21.28
C THR A 114 6.85 -19.42 20.31
N GLN A 115 5.79 -19.54 19.52
CA GLN A 115 5.58 -20.62 18.56
C GLN A 115 6.30 -20.39 17.23
N LEU A 116 6.75 -19.19 16.97
CA LEU A 116 7.31 -18.79 15.67
C LEU A 116 8.71 -18.18 15.82
N GLU A 117 9.53 -18.40 14.80
CA GLU A 117 10.87 -17.81 14.71
C GLU A 117 10.90 -16.78 13.58
N PRO A 118 10.87 -15.45 13.88
CA PRO A 118 10.79 -14.41 12.86
C PRO A 118 11.94 -14.47 11.86
N GLU A 119 13.17 -14.74 12.31
CA GLU A 119 14.33 -14.80 11.44
C GLU A 119 14.27 -15.98 10.45
N LYS A 120 13.68 -17.10 10.83
CA LYS A 120 13.44 -18.20 9.89
C LYS A 120 12.39 -17.83 8.85
N ILE A 121 11.34 -17.12 9.24
CA ILE A 121 10.30 -16.64 8.35
C ILE A 121 10.88 -15.64 7.35
N LYS A 122 11.67 -14.67 7.81
CA LYS A 122 12.37 -13.72 6.93
C LYS A 122 13.26 -14.45 5.92
N ALA A 123 14.09 -15.37 6.38
CA ALA A 123 14.99 -16.15 5.52
C ALA A 123 14.23 -16.97 4.45
N MET A 124 13.07 -17.51 4.79
CA MET A 124 12.22 -18.24 3.85
C MET A 124 11.61 -17.33 2.78
N LEU A 125 11.34 -16.06 3.12
CA LEU A 125 10.72 -15.11 2.21
C LEU A 125 11.72 -14.34 1.32
N TYR A 126 12.99 -14.23 1.71
CA TYR A 126 14.00 -13.49 0.95
C TYR A 126 14.18 -13.94 -0.51
N PRO A 127 14.07 -15.23 -0.89
CA PRO A 127 14.13 -15.62 -2.31
C PRO A 127 13.06 -14.97 -3.19
N LEU A 128 11.96 -14.46 -2.59
CA LEU A 128 10.94 -13.73 -3.33
C LEU A 128 11.43 -12.35 -3.78
N ALA A 129 12.35 -11.74 -3.02
CA ALA A 129 12.98 -10.47 -3.40
C ALA A 129 13.77 -10.60 -4.72
N ASP A 130 14.31 -11.79 -4.99
CA ASP A 130 15.08 -12.04 -6.22
C ASP A 130 14.21 -12.12 -7.48
N LYS A 131 12.92 -12.42 -7.32
CA LYS A 131 11.96 -12.52 -8.41
C LYS A 131 11.31 -11.18 -8.78
N GLY A 132 11.62 -10.12 -8.03
CA GLY A 132 10.93 -8.82 -8.13
C GLY A 132 9.49 -8.94 -7.60
N GLY A 133 9.10 -8.13 -6.65
CA GLY A 133 7.81 -8.28 -5.99
C GLY A 133 6.99 -6.99 -5.97
N ASN A 134 5.68 -7.14 -6.15
CA ASN A 134 4.73 -6.11 -5.78
C ASN A 134 4.59 -6.12 -4.25
N VAL A 135 4.94 -5.01 -3.59
CA VAL A 135 4.90 -4.87 -2.12
C VAL A 135 3.53 -5.23 -1.52
N ARG A 136 2.43 -4.87 -2.21
CA ARG A 136 1.07 -5.23 -1.79
C ARG A 136 0.84 -6.75 -1.78
N LYS A 137 1.39 -7.47 -2.77
CA LYS A 137 1.35 -8.94 -2.81
C LYS A 137 2.23 -9.57 -1.74
N LEU A 138 3.40 -8.98 -1.47
CA LEU A 138 4.28 -9.42 -0.39
C LEU A 138 3.60 -9.31 0.97
N GLY A 139 2.90 -8.19 1.25
CA GLY A 139 2.16 -8.03 2.50
C GLY A 139 1.15 -9.16 2.73
N LYS A 140 0.31 -9.44 1.72
CA LYS A 140 -0.66 -10.54 1.81
C LYS A 140 0.02 -11.89 2.03
N LEU A 141 1.11 -12.15 1.35
CA LEU A 141 1.84 -13.42 1.47
C LEU A 141 2.47 -13.58 2.86
N VAL A 142 3.03 -12.52 3.43
CA VAL A 142 3.56 -12.55 4.81
C VAL A 142 2.45 -12.87 5.81
N ASP A 143 1.29 -12.22 5.69
CA ASP A 143 0.12 -12.47 6.53
C ASP A 143 -0.34 -13.94 6.42
N GLU A 144 -0.42 -14.48 5.20
CA GLU A 144 -0.80 -15.87 4.94
C GLU A 144 0.20 -16.86 5.54
N VAL A 145 1.50 -16.63 5.34
CA VAL A 145 2.56 -17.52 5.85
C VAL A 145 2.55 -17.55 7.37
N ILE A 146 2.47 -16.41 8.04
CA ILE A 146 2.44 -16.34 9.49
C ILE A 146 1.18 -17.03 10.03
N SER A 147 0.02 -16.79 9.44
CA SER A 147 -1.23 -17.42 9.82
C SER A 147 -1.18 -18.96 9.68
N LEU A 148 -0.65 -19.46 8.58
CA LEU A 148 -0.50 -20.90 8.34
C LEU A 148 0.47 -21.55 9.35
N LEU A 149 1.57 -20.89 9.68
CA LEU A 149 2.53 -21.40 10.65
C LEU A 149 1.94 -21.44 12.06
N LEU A 150 1.16 -20.43 12.45
CA LEU A 150 0.45 -20.43 13.73
C LEU A 150 -0.56 -21.57 13.83
N VAL A 151 -1.40 -21.74 12.80
CA VAL A 151 -2.36 -22.86 12.77
C VAL A 151 -1.64 -24.20 12.89
N ARG A 152 -0.53 -24.38 12.19
CA ARG A 152 0.26 -25.62 12.26
C ARG A 152 0.86 -25.84 13.63
N ALA A 153 1.37 -24.81 14.29
CA ALA A 153 1.90 -24.89 15.64
C ALA A 153 0.81 -25.32 16.64
N LEU A 154 -0.37 -24.71 16.58
CA LEU A 154 -1.51 -25.07 17.44
C LEU A 154 -1.99 -26.52 17.25
N LEU A 155 -2.02 -27.01 16.00
CA LEU A 155 -2.39 -28.39 15.71
C LEU A 155 -1.37 -29.41 16.23
N ASN A 156 -0.08 -29.07 16.22
CA ASN A 156 0.97 -29.93 16.75
C ASN A 156 0.92 -30.01 18.29
N ASP A 157 0.62 -28.90 18.98
CA ASP A 157 0.44 -28.87 20.45
C ASP A 157 -0.74 -29.74 20.90
N THR A 158 -1.86 -29.68 20.17
CA THR A 158 -3.05 -30.53 20.50
C THR A 158 -2.79 -32.02 20.26
N SER A 159 -1.87 -32.37 19.38
CA SER A 159 -1.51 -33.77 19.11
C SER A 159 -0.61 -34.36 20.19
N GLN A 160 0.17 -33.55 20.90
CA GLN A 160 1.02 -34.03 22.01
C GLN A 160 0.29 -34.16 23.33
N THR A 161 -0.78 -33.40 23.55
CA THR A 161 -1.58 -33.49 24.77
C THR A 161 -2.54 -34.67 24.79
N ASN A 162 -2.76 -35.36 23.66
CA ASN A 162 -3.64 -36.51 23.52
C ASN A 162 -2.95 -37.91 23.69
N SER A 163 -1.65 -37.96 23.96
CA SER A 163 -0.98 -39.19 24.39
C SER A 163 -1.21 -39.39 25.88
N GLY A 164 -2.40 -39.91 26.20
CA GLY A 164 -2.87 -40.22 27.55
C GLY A 164 -1.99 -41.21 28.29
N PRO A 165 -2.15 -41.32 29.63
CA PRO A 165 -1.29 -42.12 30.48
C PRO A 165 -1.41 -43.61 30.14
N ASN A 166 -0.25 -44.21 29.90
CA ASN A 166 -0.08 -45.64 29.73
C ASN A 166 -0.58 -46.36 30.98
N ILE A 167 -1.80 -46.91 30.91
CA ILE A 167 -2.35 -47.77 31.99
C ILE A 167 -1.47 -48.99 32.06
N LYS A 168 -0.60 -49.05 33.09
CA LYS A 168 0.08 -50.29 33.47
C LYS A 168 -0.94 -51.20 34.05
N ASP A 169 -1.19 -52.38 33.43
CA ASP A 169 -1.94 -53.47 34.00
C ASP A 169 -1.27 -53.95 35.29
N PRO A 170 -2.03 -54.17 36.37
CA PRO A 170 -1.52 -54.85 37.56
C PRO A 170 -1.60 -56.35 37.33
N THR A 171 -0.46 -57.03 37.39
CA THR A 171 -0.33 -58.44 37.65
C THR A 171 -0.40 -58.70 39.19
#